data_ddaa6130bf4559a82fc12ba7d05397f8
#
_entry.id   ddaa6130bf4559a82fc12ba7d05397f8
#
_cell.length_a   1.000
_cell.length_b   1.000
_cell.length_c   1.000
_cell.angle_alpha   90.00
_cell.angle_beta   90.00
_cell.angle_gamma   90.00
#
_symmetry.space_group_name_H-M   'P 1'
#
loop_
_entity.id
_entity.type
_entity.pdbx_description
1 polymer ?
#
loop_
_entity_poly.entity_id
_entity_poly.type
_entity_poly.pdbx_seq_one_letter_code
_entity_poly.pdbx_strand_id
1 'polypeptide(L)'
;MNAVVDTNVIAYFLLGTARFVDEARDFMTALGEGWAPAVWEAELANVLWMATHHKVLSLDEAAKRLTLADALGVHAVSNRTLWQGALVRAHQTNTAVYDTLFVELAVREQLPLATFDAALLRTFPDVAARPAQISRQ
;
A
#
# COMPACT_ATOMS: atom_id res chain seq x y z
N MET A 1 -0.78 -16.53 0.25
CA MET A 1 -0.63 -15.67 1.43
C MET A 1 -1.53 -14.45 1.31
N ASN A 2 -1.96 -13.91 2.43
CA ASN A 2 -2.82 -12.73 2.49
C ASN A 2 -2.08 -11.61 3.22
N ALA A 3 -2.35 -10.36 2.88
CA ALA A 3 -1.65 -9.22 3.45
C ALA A 3 -2.46 -7.93 3.34
N VAL A 4 -2.14 -6.97 4.20
CA VAL A 4 -2.49 -5.57 3.98
C VAL A 4 -1.39 -4.98 3.09
N VAL A 5 -1.77 -4.25 2.06
CA VAL A 5 -0.85 -3.77 1.04
C VAL A 5 -0.80 -2.25 1.08
N ASP A 6 0.38 -1.70 1.36
CA ASP A 6 0.57 -0.25 1.31
C ASP A 6 0.50 0.24 -0.14
N THR A 7 0.00 1.44 -0.30
CA THR A 7 -0.17 2.07 -1.62
C THR A 7 1.12 2.07 -2.43
N ASN A 8 2.28 2.25 -1.78
CA ASN A 8 3.56 2.28 -2.48
C ASN A 8 3.90 0.97 -3.20
N VAL A 9 3.47 -0.17 -2.67
CA VAL A 9 3.70 -1.47 -3.32
C VAL A 9 2.93 -1.53 -4.64
N ILE A 10 1.66 -1.13 -4.62
CA ILE A 10 0.81 -1.08 -5.81
C ILE A 10 1.35 -0.06 -6.81
N ALA A 11 1.73 1.13 -6.32
CA ALA A 11 2.24 2.21 -7.16
C ALA A 11 3.53 1.80 -7.88
N TYR A 12 4.49 1.21 -7.19
CA TYR A 12 5.75 0.79 -7.81
C TYR A 12 5.53 -0.33 -8.83
N PHE A 13 4.61 -1.22 -8.55
CA PHE A 13 4.22 -2.26 -9.51
C PHE A 13 3.63 -1.64 -10.78
N LEU A 14 2.67 -0.73 -10.64
CA LEU A 14 1.97 -0.12 -11.77
C LEU A 14 2.85 0.85 -12.57
N LEU A 15 3.72 1.60 -11.90
CA LEU A 15 4.63 2.55 -12.55
C LEU A 15 5.87 1.87 -13.13
N GLY A 16 6.20 0.65 -12.71
CA GLY A 16 7.41 -0.03 -13.13
C GLY A 16 8.67 0.64 -12.60
N THR A 17 8.63 1.16 -11.37
CA THR A 17 9.77 1.85 -10.75
C THR A 17 10.95 0.89 -10.62
N ALA A 18 12.03 1.15 -11.35
CA ALA A 18 13.14 0.20 -11.58
C ALA A 18 13.69 -0.44 -10.29
N ARG A 19 13.79 0.33 -9.21
CA ARG A 19 14.34 -0.15 -7.94
C ARG A 19 13.45 -1.17 -7.23
N PHE A 20 12.12 -1.09 -7.42
CA PHE A 20 11.16 -1.84 -6.63
C PHE A 20 10.24 -2.75 -7.44
N VAL A 21 10.18 -2.59 -8.75
CA VAL A 21 9.15 -3.23 -9.57
C VAL A 21 9.21 -4.75 -9.51
N ASP A 22 10.39 -5.33 -9.49
CA ASP A 22 10.53 -6.80 -9.49
C ASP A 22 10.02 -7.40 -8.18
N GLU A 23 10.40 -6.81 -7.05
CA GLU A 23 9.92 -7.25 -5.74
C GLU A 23 8.41 -7.06 -5.60
N ALA A 24 7.89 -5.92 -6.06
CA ALA A 24 6.45 -5.64 -6.03
C ALA A 24 5.68 -6.63 -6.93
N ARG A 25 6.19 -6.92 -8.11
CA ARG A 25 5.56 -7.87 -9.05
C ARG A 25 5.52 -9.27 -8.47
N ASP A 26 6.63 -9.75 -7.93
CA ASP A 26 6.70 -11.08 -7.33
C ASP A 26 5.71 -11.21 -6.18
N PHE A 27 5.65 -10.18 -5.35
CA PHE A 27 4.70 -10.14 -4.24
C PHE A 27 3.25 -10.15 -4.73
N MET A 28 2.89 -9.26 -5.67
CA MET A 28 1.51 -9.16 -6.18
C MET A 28 1.09 -10.44 -6.89
N THR A 29 2.01 -11.12 -7.56
CA THR A 29 1.75 -12.41 -8.21
C THR A 29 1.47 -13.52 -7.19
N ALA A 30 2.18 -13.52 -6.08
CA ALA A 30 2.03 -14.53 -5.02
C ALA A 30 0.88 -14.22 -4.06
N LEU A 31 0.38 -12.99 -4.07
CA LEU A 31 -0.67 -12.53 -3.15
C LEU A 31 -1.98 -13.28 -3.40
N GLY A 32 -2.56 -13.86 -2.34
CA GLY A 32 -3.89 -14.45 -2.39
C GLY A 32 -4.93 -13.34 -2.34
N GLU A 33 -5.20 -12.81 -1.15
CA GLU A 33 -6.10 -11.68 -0.97
C GLU A 33 -5.35 -10.52 -0.33
N GLY A 34 -5.60 -9.33 -0.85
CA GLY A 34 -5.03 -8.09 -0.34
C GLY A 34 -6.10 -7.14 0.17
N TRP A 35 -5.81 -6.46 1.27
CA TRP A 35 -6.66 -5.44 1.86
C TRP A 35 -5.90 -4.13 2.01
N ALA A 36 -6.64 -3.03 1.98
CA ALA A 36 -6.09 -1.71 2.29
C ALA A 36 -7.20 -0.81 2.84
N PRO A 37 -6.87 0.19 3.67
CA PRO A 37 -7.84 1.23 4.01
C PRO A 37 -8.30 1.93 2.73
N ALA A 38 -9.55 2.37 2.68
CA ALA A 38 -10.11 2.99 1.47
C ALA A 38 -9.31 4.17 0.94
N VAL A 39 -8.52 4.83 1.78
CA VAL A 39 -7.65 5.94 1.38
C VAL A 39 -6.63 5.55 0.29
N TRP A 40 -6.30 4.26 0.16
CA TRP A 40 -5.35 3.81 -0.87
C TRP A 40 -5.79 4.21 -2.27
N GLU A 41 -7.09 4.26 -2.50
CA GLU A 41 -7.65 4.62 -3.80
C GLU A 41 -7.31 6.06 -4.18
N ALA A 42 -7.52 6.98 -3.23
CA ALA A 42 -7.16 8.39 -3.43
C ALA A 42 -5.64 8.58 -3.52
N GLU A 43 -4.89 7.87 -2.70
CA GLU A 43 -3.42 7.96 -2.73
C GLU A 43 -2.86 7.49 -4.05
N LEU A 44 -3.35 6.36 -4.57
CA LEU A 44 -2.91 5.86 -5.88
C LEU A 44 -3.26 6.84 -7.00
N ALA A 45 -4.49 7.34 -7.01
CA ALA A 45 -4.91 8.33 -8.01
C ALA A 45 -3.99 9.56 -7.98
N ASN A 46 -3.61 10.01 -6.78
CA ASN A 46 -2.69 11.14 -6.63
C ASN A 46 -1.27 10.82 -7.12
N VAL A 47 -0.77 9.62 -6.86
CA VAL A 47 0.54 9.18 -7.37
C VAL A 47 0.54 9.19 -8.89
N LEU A 48 -0.52 8.71 -9.52
CA LEU A 48 -0.65 8.71 -10.97
C LEU A 48 -0.77 10.14 -11.53
N TRP A 49 -1.52 11.01 -10.84
CA TRP A 49 -1.57 12.42 -11.21
C TRP A 49 -0.17 13.06 -11.15
N MET A 50 0.59 12.80 -10.10
CA MET A 50 1.97 13.31 -9.98
C MET A 50 2.84 12.83 -11.16
N ALA A 51 2.68 11.57 -11.56
CA ALA A 51 3.41 11.03 -12.72
C ALA A 51 3.05 11.75 -14.01
N THR A 52 1.80 12.14 -14.20
CA THR A 52 1.39 12.94 -15.36
C THR A 52 1.93 14.37 -15.26
N HIS A 53 1.90 14.96 -14.08
CA HIS A 53 2.40 16.31 -13.85
C HIS A 53 3.90 16.41 -14.16
N HIS A 54 4.66 15.39 -13.78
CA HIS A 54 6.10 15.32 -14.07
C HIS A 54 6.42 14.70 -15.45
N LYS A 55 5.41 14.48 -16.27
CA LYS A 55 5.54 13.96 -17.65
C LYS A 55 6.19 12.57 -17.73
N VAL A 56 6.07 11.78 -16.68
CA VAL A 56 6.48 10.37 -16.66
C VAL A 56 5.47 9.52 -17.43
N LEU A 57 4.19 9.85 -17.29
CA LEU A 57 3.10 9.18 -17.98
C LEU A 57 2.22 10.22 -18.69
N SER A 58 1.60 9.82 -19.80
CA SER A 58 0.47 10.57 -20.35
C SER A 58 -0.78 10.34 -19.51
N LEU A 59 -1.80 11.19 -19.67
CA LEU A 59 -3.08 10.99 -19.00
C LEU A 59 -3.70 9.64 -19.38
N ASP A 60 -3.62 9.27 -20.65
CA ASP A 60 -4.16 8.00 -21.14
C ASP A 60 -3.46 6.79 -20.47
N GLU A 61 -2.14 6.86 -20.38
CA GLU A 61 -1.37 5.83 -19.69
C GLU A 61 -1.74 5.74 -18.20
N ALA A 62 -1.88 6.87 -17.52
CA ALA A 62 -2.29 6.91 -16.12
C ALA A 62 -3.70 6.32 -15.92
N ALA A 63 -4.64 6.63 -16.81
CA ALA A 63 -5.98 6.08 -16.76
C ALA A 63 -5.98 4.55 -16.95
N LYS A 64 -5.14 4.03 -17.83
CA LYS A 64 -4.96 2.58 -17.99
C LYS A 64 -4.41 1.92 -16.73
N ARG A 65 -3.50 2.59 -16.01
CA ARG A 65 -2.99 2.09 -14.73
C ARG A 65 -4.09 2.00 -13.67
N LEU A 66 -5.02 2.95 -13.64
CA LEU A 66 -6.18 2.87 -12.73
C LEU A 66 -7.06 1.66 -13.03
N THR A 67 -7.29 1.36 -14.31
CA THR A 67 -8.03 0.18 -14.72
C THR A 67 -7.34 -1.10 -14.26
N LEU A 68 -6.02 -1.17 -14.39
CA LEU A 68 -5.23 -2.30 -13.90
C LEU A 68 -5.30 -2.42 -12.37
N ALA A 69 -5.25 -1.29 -11.66
CA ALA A 69 -5.36 -1.28 -10.20
C ALA A 69 -6.69 -1.86 -9.72
N ASP A 70 -7.79 -1.50 -10.39
CA ASP A 70 -9.11 -2.04 -10.10
C ASP A 70 -9.13 -3.56 -10.27
N ALA A 71 -8.47 -4.06 -11.31
CA ALA A 71 -8.39 -5.49 -11.59
C ALA A 71 -7.54 -6.29 -10.59
N LEU A 72 -6.72 -5.64 -9.78
CA LEU A 72 -5.92 -6.31 -8.74
C LEU A 72 -6.77 -6.88 -7.61
N GLY A 73 -8.01 -6.40 -7.45
CA GLY A 73 -8.94 -6.94 -6.47
C GLY A 73 -8.58 -6.65 -5.02
N VAL A 74 -7.89 -5.53 -4.74
CA VAL A 74 -7.59 -5.13 -3.36
C VAL A 74 -8.89 -4.72 -2.67
N HIS A 75 -9.18 -5.35 -1.54
CA HIS A 75 -10.39 -5.05 -0.77
C HIS A 75 -10.20 -3.76 0.03
N ALA A 76 -11.05 -2.77 -0.23
CA ALA A 76 -11.01 -1.51 0.50
C ALA A 76 -11.82 -1.62 1.81
N VAL A 77 -11.20 -1.22 2.91
CA VAL A 77 -11.85 -1.18 4.22
C VAL A 77 -12.10 0.27 4.59
N SER A 78 -13.31 0.58 5.05
CA SER A 78 -13.71 1.96 5.39
C SER A 78 -12.73 2.58 6.39
N ASN A 79 -12.23 3.77 6.06
CA ASN A 79 -11.35 4.52 6.95
C ASN A 79 -12.02 4.78 8.30
N ARG A 80 -13.33 5.00 8.31
CA ARG A 80 -14.09 5.29 9.52
C ARG A 80 -14.00 4.16 10.54
N THR A 81 -13.93 2.91 10.09
CA THR A 81 -13.81 1.76 11.01
C THR A 81 -12.42 1.63 11.61
N LEU A 82 -11.42 2.33 11.06
CA LEU A 82 -10.02 2.25 11.45
C LEU A 82 -9.50 3.50 12.15
N TRP A 83 -10.17 4.65 11.96
CA TRP A 83 -9.57 5.95 12.26
C TRP A 83 -9.25 6.21 13.72
N GLN A 84 -10.04 5.66 14.66
CA GLN A 84 -9.81 5.89 16.08
C GLN A 84 -8.50 5.22 16.53
N GLY A 85 -8.31 3.95 16.20
CA GLY A 85 -7.07 3.24 16.52
C GLY A 85 -5.88 3.82 15.75
N ALA A 86 -6.10 4.23 14.50
CA ALA A 86 -5.06 4.89 13.70
C ALA A 86 -4.62 6.21 14.33
N LEU A 87 -5.55 7.01 14.85
CA LEU A 87 -5.24 8.27 15.53
C LEU A 87 -4.40 8.04 16.78
N VAL A 88 -4.76 7.05 17.59
CA VAL A 88 -4.00 6.70 18.79
C VAL A 88 -2.56 6.27 18.42
N ARG A 89 -2.40 5.41 17.42
CA ARG A 89 -1.08 4.99 16.96
C ARG A 89 -0.25 6.15 16.41
N ALA A 90 -0.89 7.04 15.65
CA ALA A 90 -0.24 8.24 15.12
C ALA A 90 0.31 9.12 16.24
N HIS A 91 -0.47 9.33 17.29
CA HIS A 91 -0.06 10.11 18.45
C HIS A 91 1.11 9.45 19.21
N GLN A 92 1.04 8.13 19.40
CA GLN A 92 2.05 7.38 20.13
C GLN A 92 3.39 7.29 19.40
N THR A 93 3.37 7.29 18.07
CA THR A 93 4.58 7.04 17.26
C THR A 93 5.02 8.23 16.44
N ASN A 94 4.29 9.33 16.50
CA ASN A 94 4.53 10.53 15.67
C ASN A 94 4.56 10.16 14.17
N THR A 95 3.60 9.36 13.75
CA THR A 95 3.43 8.89 12.37
C THR A 95 2.11 9.44 11.84
N ALA A 96 2.07 9.84 10.57
CA ALA A 96 0.85 10.37 9.97
C ALA A 96 -0.28 9.34 9.98
N VAL A 97 -1.52 9.81 10.18
CA VAL A 97 -2.70 8.93 10.23
C VAL A 97 -2.88 8.16 8.92
N TYR A 98 -2.53 8.77 7.77
CA TYR A 98 -2.58 8.07 6.49
C TYR A 98 -1.83 6.74 6.53
N ASP A 99 -0.67 6.70 7.20
CA ASP A 99 0.14 5.50 7.34
C ASP A 99 -0.39 4.57 8.43
N THR A 100 -0.80 5.12 9.57
CA THR A 100 -1.29 4.31 10.68
C THR A 100 -2.65 3.67 10.43
N LEU A 101 -3.41 4.14 9.43
CA LEU A 101 -4.61 3.43 8.96
C LEU A 101 -4.25 2.03 8.45
N PHE A 102 -3.17 1.91 7.70
CA PHE A 102 -2.67 0.61 7.21
C PHE A 102 -2.21 -0.29 8.36
N VAL A 103 -1.50 0.28 9.32
CA VAL A 103 -1.03 -0.46 10.50
C VAL A 103 -2.21 -0.97 11.32
N GLU A 104 -3.21 -0.12 11.57
CA GLU A 104 -4.40 -0.51 12.33
C GLU A 104 -5.14 -1.65 11.66
N LEU A 105 -5.32 -1.59 10.34
CA LEU A 105 -5.97 -2.66 9.60
C LEU A 105 -5.19 -3.97 9.73
N ALA A 106 -3.88 -3.93 9.57
CA ALA A 106 -3.02 -5.11 9.66
C ALA A 106 -3.12 -5.76 11.06
N VAL A 107 -3.09 -4.95 12.11
CA VAL A 107 -3.20 -5.45 13.49
C VAL A 107 -4.56 -6.11 13.72
N ARG A 108 -5.64 -5.46 13.30
CA ARG A 108 -7.01 -6.00 13.49
C ARG A 108 -7.21 -7.33 12.77
N GLU A 109 -6.71 -7.42 11.55
CA GLU A 109 -6.90 -8.62 10.73
C GLU A 109 -5.83 -9.67 10.98
N GLN A 110 -4.84 -9.38 11.83
CA GLN A 110 -3.71 -10.27 12.11
C GLN A 110 -2.98 -10.66 10.83
N LEU A 111 -2.77 -9.67 9.97
CA LEU A 111 -2.07 -9.81 8.70
C LEU A 111 -0.80 -8.96 8.69
N PRO A 112 0.23 -9.37 7.94
CA PRO A 112 1.39 -8.51 7.73
C PRO A 112 1.01 -7.31 6.86
N LEU A 113 1.69 -6.18 7.08
CA LEU A 113 1.62 -5.01 6.23
C LEU A 113 2.81 -5.02 5.27
N ALA A 114 2.55 -5.20 3.98
CA ALA A 114 3.57 -5.11 2.95
C ALA A 114 3.84 -3.64 2.62
N THR A 115 5.07 -3.19 2.79
CA THR A 115 5.46 -1.80 2.52
C THR A 115 6.92 -1.69 2.13
N PHE A 116 7.24 -0.65 1.35
CA PHE A 116 8.61 -0.24 1.09
C PHE A 116 9.05 0.95 1.95
N ASP A 117 8.14 1.50 2.74
CA ASP A 117 8.43 2.69 3.56
C ASP A 117 9.38 2.36 4.70
N ALA A 118 10.60 2.92 4.65
CA ALA A 118 11.62 2.65 5.65
C ALA A 118 11.20 3.08 7.06
N ALA A 119 10.45 4.17 7.18
CA ALA A 119 9.97 4.65 8.48
C ALA A 119 8.95 3.69 9.09
N LEU A 120 8.01 3.16 8.29
CA LEU A 120 7.05 2.17 8.75
C LEU A 120 7.72 0.87 9.16
N LEU A 121 8.68 0.40 8.36
CA LEU A 121 9.45 -0.80 8.67
C LEU A 121 10.21 -0.68 9.99
N ARG A 122 10.74 0.49 10.27
CA ARG A 122 11.49 0.78 11.50
C ARG A 122 10.57 0.96 12.71
N THR A 123 9.44 1.64 12.52
CA THR A 123 8.53 2.00 13.63
C THR A 123 7.63 0.84 14.04
N PHE A 124 7.23 0.00 13.08
CA PHE A 124 6.29 -1.10 13.31
C PHE A 124 6.87 -2.45 12.86
N PRO A 125 8.03 -2.86 13.38
CA PRO A 125 8.73 -4.06 12.89
C PRO A 125 7.96 -5.37 13.10
N ASP A 126 7.01 -5.40 14.05
CA ASP A 126 6.22 -6.59 14.33
C ASP A 126 5.07 -6.77 13.33
N VAL A 127 4.72 -5.73 12.57
CA VAL A 127 3.57 -5.71 11.68
C VAL A 127 4.01 -5.50 10.23
N ALA A 128 4.90 -4.53 9.99
CA ALA A 128 5.35 -4.14 8.67
C ALA A 128 6.56 -4.97 8.22
N ALA A 129 6.55 -5.38 6.96
CA ALA A 129 7.65 -6.10 6.34
C ALA A 129 7.77 -5.73 4.86
N ARG A 130 8.95 -5.89 4.32
CA ARG A 130 9.17 -5.77 2.87
C ARG A 130 8.36 -6.86 2.16
N PRO A 131 7.81 -6.57 0.97
CA PRO A 131 7.05 -7.57 0.22
C PRO A 131 7.78 -8.91 0.05
N ALA A 132 9.08 -8.88 -0.23
CA ALA A 132 9.88 -10.10 -0.38
C ALA A 132 9.95 -10.94 0.89
N GLN A 133 9.92 -10.32 2.06
CA GLN A 133 9.96 -11.03 3.34
C GLN A 133 8.64 -11.76 3.62
N ILE A 134 7.51 -11.20 3.16
CA ILE A 134 6.20 -11.81 3.32
C ILE A 134 6.03 -12.99 2.37
N SER A 135 6.42 -12.81 1.11
CA SER A 135 6.23 -13.85 0.08
C SER A 135 7.14 -15.06 0.26
N ARG A 136 8.17 -14.98 1.10
CA ARG A 136 9.06 -16.12 1.43
C ARG A 136 8.58 -16.99 2.58
N GLN A 137 7.51 -16.59 3.26
CA GLN A 137 6.96 -17.34 4.40
C GLN A 137 6.08 -18.50 3.98
#